data_cca2af3fd997d9abc3401813c82622b9
#
_entry.id   cca2af3fd997d9abc3401813c82622b9
#
_cell.length_a   1.000
_cell.length_b   1.000
_cell.length_c   1.000
_cell.angle_alpha   90.00
_cell.angle_beta   90.00
_cell.angle_gamma   90.00
#
_symmetry.space_group_name_H-M   'P 1'
#
loop_
_entity.id
_entity.type
_entity.pdbx_description
1 polymer ?
#
loop_
_entity_poly.entity_id
_entity_poly.type
_entity_poly.pdbx_seq_one_letter_code
_entity_poly.pdbx_strand_id
1 'polypeptide(L)'
;MRTWDRAAGAEVLQISIAGVRDADAARDTLRGIAEKHGCEARIEETPLDAVPSPLWNAGFDGPGFAALSKRLYQEAAPALVSFLDLAGARPEEALRPALGAIRLMTAHTRATLLRSPQRDLAGYHFRDLLSLRLLSYRSHYEAIYARSKDPDSFEAACDRFYAQVGAAARDMVMACGDPATQPADDTPVRQWTEFISSGSAFLAEDFLDGTVVDAGRTLEDLVKERGAPVEPTRFHTPPSPELERLMHRDADFLAFRLQTSLLYSCLYSLGFSLAERYVFCYVVARANEEVHGKSVKALQDELDGLAKNIAAVSAPAVD
;
A
#
# COMPACT_ATOMS: atom_id res chain seq x y z
N MET A 1 -0.68 -9.63 -12.32
CA MET A 1 -1.15 -9.89 -10.94
C MET A 1 -0.91 -11.35 -10.60
N ARG A 2 -0.28 -11.66 -9.44
CA ARG A 2 -0.25 -13.04 -8.93
C ARG A 2 -1.59 -13.36 -8.26
N THR A 3 -2.07 -14.57 -8.42
CA THR A 3 -3.31 -15.04 -7.81
C THR A 3 -3.24 -16.55 -7.61
N TRP A 4 -4.11 -17.08 -6.75
CA TRP A 4 -4.26 -18.52 -6.55
C TRP A 4 -5.39 -19.05 -7.44
N ASP A 5 -5.06 -19.89 -8.39
CA ASP A 5 -6.06 -20.62 -9.17
C ASP A 5 -6.56 -21.82 -8.37
N ARG A 6 -7.81 -21.77 -7.90
CA ARG A 6 -8.40 -22.85 -7.11
C ARG A 6 -8.62 -24.12 -7.93
N ALA A 7 -8.86 -23.99 -9.23
CA ALA A 7 -9.09 -25.15 -10.09
C ALA A 7 -7.78 -25.89 -10.39
N ALA A 8 -6.69 -25.14 -10.59
CA ALA A 8 -5.36 -25.72 -10.78
C ALA A 8 -4.67 -26.10 -9.46
N GLY A 9 -5.15 -25.59 -8.32
CA GLY A 9 -4.49 -25.77 -7.03
C GLY A 9 -3.09 -25.14 -6.98
N ALA A 10 -2.84 -24.10 -7.77
CA ALA A 10 -1.54 -23.51 -7.98
C ALA A 10 -1.57 -21.99 -7.98
N GLU A 11 -0.42 -21.39 -7.71
CA GLU A 11 -0.24 -19.95 -7.86
C GLU A 11 0.02 -19.64 -9.35
N VAL A 12 -0.70 -18.65 -9.87
CA VAL A 12 -0.60 -18.23 -11.27
C VAL A 12 -0.26 -16.74 -11.37
N LEU A 13 0.51 -16.37 -12.38
CA LEU A 13 0.74 -14.98 -12.77
C LEU A 13 -0.23 -14.64 -13.90
N GLN A 14 -1.21 -13.80 -13.61
CA GLN A 14 -2.12 -13.27 -14.62
C GLN A 14 -1.53 -11.98 -15.20
N ILE A 15 -1.33 -11.95 -16.51
CA ILE A 15 -0.91 -10.77 -17.26
C ILE A 15 -2.04 -10.40 -18.19
N SER A 16 -2.57 -9.17 -18.05
CA SER A 16 -3.56 -8.61 -18.97
C SER A 16 -2.90 -7.60 -19.88
N ILE A 17 -3.02 -7.77 -21.18
CA ILE A 17 -2.45 -6.88 -22.18
C ILE A 17 -3.60 -6.28 -22.98
N ALA A 18 -3.70 -4.96 -23.00
CA ALA A 18 -4.70 -4.23 -23.79
C ALA A 18 -4.06 -3.51 -24.98
N GLY A 19 -4.88 -3.16 -25.98
CA GLY A 19 -4.42 -2.40 -27.16
C GLY A 19 -3.52 -3.20 -28.10
N VAL A 20 -3.58 -4.51 -28.09
CA VAL A 20 -2.82 -5.38 -28.96
C VAL A 20 -3.28 -5.20 -30.41
N ARG A 21 -2.36 -4.86 -31.32
CA ARG A 21 -2.67 -4.66 -32.75
C ARG A 21 -2.75 -5.98 -33.52
N ASP A 22 -1.94 -6.96 -33.12
CA ASP A 22 -1.87 -8.29 -33.72
C ASP A 22 -1.96 -9.31 -32.58
N ALA A 23 -3.14 -9.89 -32.41
CA ALA A 23 -3.43 -10.83 -31.34
C ALA A 23 -2.68 -12.16 -31.53
N ASP A 24 -2.48 -12.61 -32.78
CA ASP A 24 -1.80 -13.87 -33.07
C ASP A 24 -0.30 -13.73 -32.77
N ALA A 25 0.34 -12.66 -33.21
CA ALA A 25 1.75 -12.40 -32.91
C ALA A 25 2.01 -12.23 -31.41
N ALA A 26 1.09 -11.58 -30.70
CA ALA A 26 1.19 -11.45 -29.22
C ALA A 26 1.04 -12.81 -28.54
N ARG A 27 0.11 -13.64 -29.01
CA ARG A 27 -0.12 -15.00 -28.49
C ARG A 27 1.08 -15.90 -28.69
N ASP A 28 1.70 -15.85 -29.87
CA ASP A 28 2.89 -16.63 -30.17
C ASP A 28 4.11 -16.17 -29.36
N THR A 29 4.26 -14.85 -29.17
CA THR A 29 5.30 -14.27 -28.33
C THR A 29 5.15 -14.77 -26.87
N LEU A 30 3.93 -14.72 -26.31
CA LEU A 30 3.68 -15.15 -24.92
C LEU A 30 3.93 -16.65 -24.75
N ARG A 31 3.54 -17.49 -25.73
CA ARG A 31 3.86 -18.93 -25.70
C ARG A 31 5.36 -19.17 -25.73
N GLY A 32 6.09 -18.51 -26.63
CA GLY A 32 7.55 -18.64 -26.70
C GLY A 32 8.26 -18.21 -25.41
N ILE A 33 7.77 -17.16 -24.72
CA ILE A 33 8.29 -16.76 -23.42
C ILE A 33 8.01 -17.87 -22.37
N ALA A 34 6.78 -18.38 -22.31
CA ALA A 34 6.41 -19.42 -21.36
C ALA A 34 7.25 -20.70 -21.57
N GLU A 35 7.39 -21.17 -22.81
CA GLU A 35 8.21 -22.32 -23.18
C GLU A 35 9.67 -22.12 -22.76
N LYS A 36 10.26 -20.95 -23.06
CA LYS A 36 11.64 -20.61 -22.70
C LYS A 36 11.88 -20.71 -21.18
N HIS A 37 10.87 -20.41 -20.39
CA HIS A 37 10.95 -20.42 -18.92
C HIS A 37 10.35 -21.66 -18.27
N GLY A 38 9.95 -22.67 -19.06
CA GLY A 38 9.37 -23.90 -18.55
C GLY A 38 8.03 -23.71 -17.84
N CYS A 39 7.26 -22.68 -18.24
CA CYS A 39 5.96 -22.35 -17.68
C CYS A 39 4.85 -22.82 -18.60
N GLU A 40 3.72 -23.22 -18.03
CA GLU A 40 2.49 -23.42 -18.78
C GLU A 40 1.81 -22.05 -18.99
N ALA A 41 1.40 -21.74 -20.24
CA ALA A 41 0.66 -20.53 -20.57
C ALA A 41 -0.75 -20.86 -21.03
N ARG A 42 -1.73 -20.34 -20.30
CA ARG A 42 -3.12 -20.29 -20.75
C ARG A 42 -3.40 -18.87 -21.24
N ILE A 43 -3.72 -18.74 -22.53
CA ILE A 43 -3.95 -17.45 -23.18
C ILE A 43 -5.40 -17.38 -23.62
N GLU A 44 -6.12 -16.38 -23.12
CA GLU A 44 -7.52 -16.15 -23.40
C GLU A 44 -7.73 -14.73 -23.90
N GLU A 45 -8.61 -14.56 -24.88
CA GLU A 45 -9.15 -13.26 -25.24
C GLU A 45 -10.37 -12.99 -24.36
N THR A 46 -10.29 -11.93 -23.58
CA THR A 46 -11.34 -11.56 -22.64
C THR A 46 -11.70 -10.09 -22.83
N PRO A 47 -12.98 -9.73 -22.96
CA PRO A 47 -13.40 -8.33 -22.94
C PRO A 47 -12.85 -7.63 -21.70
N LEU A 48 -12.38 -6.40 -21.85
CA LEU A 48 -11.70 -5.67 -20.76
C LEU A 48 -12.59 -5.48 -19.53
N ASP A 49 -13.89 -5.31 -19.74
CA ASP A 49 -14.90 -5.21 -18.67
C ASP A 49 -15.11 -6.53 -17.90
N ALA A 50 -14.91 -7.67 -18.56
CA ALA A 50 -15.00 -8.99 -17.93
C ALA A 50 -13.72 -9.39 -17.16
N VAL A 51 -12.60 -8.67 -17.30
CA VAL A 51 -11.39 -8.90 -16.50
C VAL A 51 -11.66 -8.49 -15.05
N PRO A 52 -11.47 -9.38 -14.05
CA PRO A 52 -11.68 -9.02 -12.65
C PRO A 52 -10.84 -7.83 -12.20
N SER A 53 -11.38 -7.04 -11.28
CA SER A 53 -10.62 -5.96 -10.65
C SER A 53 -9.41 -6.54 -9.90
N PRO A 54 -8.19 -6.04 -10.15
CA PRO A 54 -7.01 -6.50 -9.43
C PRO A 54 -7.01 -6.10 -7.94
N LEU A 55 -7.90 -5.19 -7.53
CA LEU A 55 -8.04 -4.71 -6.15
C LEU A 55 -9.38 -5.12 -5.52
N TRP A 56 -10.00 -6.21 -5.98
CA TRP A 56 -11.33 -6.66 -5.57
C TRP A 56 -11.52 -6.84 -4.04
N ASN A 57 -10.42 -7.04 -3.30
CA ASN A 57 -10.42 -7.23 -1.84
C ASN A 57 -9.83 -6.03 -1.07
N ALA A 58 -9.69 -4.88 -1.72
CA ALA A 58 -9.07 -3.70 -1.09
C ALA A 58 -10.00 -2.96 -0.11
N GLY A 59 -11.26 -3.38 0.01
CA GLY A 59 -12.24 -2.71 0.87
C GLY A 59 -12.88 -1.47 0.22
N PHE A 60 -12.86 -1.40 -1.11
CA PHE A 60 -13.48 -0.34 -1.90
C PHE A 60 -14.45 -0.93 -2.92
N ASP A 61 -15.43 -0.13 -3.31
CA ASP A 61 -16.46 -0.45 -4.29
C ASP A 61 -16.88 0.83 -5.03
N GLY A 62 -17.95 0.74 -5.81
CA GLY A 62 -18.50 1.87 -6.55
C GLY A 62 -18.54 1.66 -8.04
N PRO A 63 -19.35 2.47 -8.77
CA PRO A 63 -19.58 2.25 -10.20
C PRO A 63 -18.33 2.37 -11.06
N GLY A 64 -17.31 3.15 -10.63
CA GLY A 64 -16.04 3.34 -11.34
C GLY A 64 -14.89 2.48 -10.83
N PHE A 65 -15.04 1.79 -9.69
CA PHE A 65 -13.92 1.14 -9.01
C PHE A 65 -13.20 0.08 -9.86
N ALA A 66 -13.95 -0.74 -10.60
CA ALA A 66 -13.36 -1.77 -11.45
C ALA A 66 -12.50 -1.18 -12.59
N ALA A 67 -12.97 -0.11 -13.23
CA ALA A 67 -12.22 0.59 -14.28
C ALA A 67 -10.99 1.32 -13.71
N LEU A 68 -11.18 2.01 -12.58
CA LEU A 68 -10.09 2.70 -11.88
C LEU A 68 -8.98 1.73 -11.48
N SER A 69 -9.30 0.60 -10.86
CA SER A 69 -8.30 -0.37 -10.42
C SER A 69 -7.47 -0.94 -11.58
N LYS A 70 -8.08 -1.19 -12.73
CA LYS A 70 -7.38 -1.61 -13.96
C LYS A 70 -6.45 -0.52 -14.47
N ARG A 71 -6.92 0.73 -14.53
CA ARG A 71 -6.10 1.90 -14.92
C ARG A 71 -4.88 2.05 -14.02
N LEU A 72 -5.07 2.01 -12.70
CA LEU A 72 -3.98 2.12 -11.73
C LEU A 72 -2.91 1.04 -11.93
N TYR A 73 -3.31 -0.19 -12.22
CA TYR A 73 -2.35 -1.25 -12.52
C TYR A 73 -1.60 -1.04 -13.84
N GLN A 74 -2.28 -0.55 -14.87
CA GLN A 74 -1.65 -0.22 -16.15
C GLN A 74 -0.63 0.91 -15.99
N GLU A 75 -0.97 1.95 -15.26
CA GLU A 75 -0.09 3.10 -14.99
C GLU A 75 1.10 2.72 -14.07
N ALA A 76 0.92 1.80 -13.13
CA ALA A 76 1.98 1.27 -12.29
C ALA A 76 2.96 0.34 -13.04
N ALA A 77 2.54 -0.28 -14.15
CA ALA A 77 3.30 -1.33 -14.82
C ALA A 77 4.74 -0.93 -15.22
N PRO A 78 5.03 0.27 -15.76
CA PRO A 78 6.40 0.67 -16.09
C PRO A 78 7.33 0.65 -14.88
N ALA A 79 6.87 1.16 -13.72
CA ALA A 79 7.64 1.15 -12.48
C ALA A 79 7.87 -0.27 -11.97
N LEU A 80 6.86 -1.15 -12.09
CA LEU A 80 6.98 -2.56 -11.67
C LEU A 80 7.97 -3.33 -12.56
N VAL A 81 7.94 -3.12 -13.87
CA VAL A 81 8.90 -3.74 -14.80
C VAL A 81 10.32 -3.30 -14.48
N SER A 82 10.54 -1.99 -14.27
CA SER A 82 11.84 -1.46 -13.86
C SER A 82 12.31 -2.03 -12.52
N PHE A 83 11.39 -2.33 -11.60
CA PHE A 83 11.71 -2.95 -10.31
C PHE A 83 12.15 -4.42 -10.47
N LEU A 84 11.60 -5.16 -11.43
CA LEU A 84 12.00 -6.55 -11.70
C LEU A 84 13.47 -6.67 -12.11
N ASP A 85 14.00 -5.68 -12.82
CA ASP A 85 15.42 -5.63 -13.18
C ASP A 85 16.32 -5.53 -11.93
N LEU A 86 15.82 -4.90 -10.86
CA LEU A 86 16.50 -4.85 -9.57
C LEU A 86 16.33 -6.14 -8.76
N ALA A 87 15.21 -6.83 -8.92
CA ALA A 87 14.89 -8.05 -8.17
C ALA A 87 15.66 -9.27 -8.68
N GLY A 88 16.24 -9.24 -9.90
CA GLY A 88 17.14 -10.25 -10.44
C GLY A 88 18.49 -10.33 -9.70
N ALA A 89 18.47 -10.14 -8.38
CA ALA A 89 19.65 -10.07 -7.52
C ALA A 89 20.47 -11.36 -7.57
N ARG A 90 21.80 -11.18 -7.63
CA ARG A 90 22.74 -12.26 -7.46
C ARG A 90 22.67 -12.82 -6.04
N PRO A 91 23.05 -14.08 -5.79
CA PRO A 91 23.00 -14.68 -4.45
C PRO A 91 23.69 -13.85 -3.36
N GLU A 92 24.76 -13.14 -3.70
CA GLU A 92 25.48 -12.25 -2.80
C GLU A 92 24.73 -10.96 -2.44
N GLU A 93 23.64 -10.65 -3.15
CA GLU A 93 22.80 -9.47 -2.94
C GLU A 93 21.42 -9.85 -2.34
N ALA A 94 21.36 -10.91 -1.53
CA ALA A 94 20.11 -11.49 -1.01
C ALA A 94 19.16 -10.48 -0.33
N LEU A 95 19.69 -9.42 0.28
CA LEU A 95 18.88 -8.37 0.92
C LEU A 95 18.39 -7.28 -0.05
N ARG A 96 18.95 -7.22 -1.26
CA ARG A 96 18.64 -6.14 -2.22
C ARG A 96 17.15 -6.05 -2.59
N PRO A 97 16.45 -7.15 -2.89
CA PRO A 97 15.00 -7.08 -3.17
C PRO A 97 14.19 -6.54 -1.99
N ALA A 98 14.51 -6.99 -0.77
CA ALA A 98 13.84 -6.54 0.45
C ALA A 98 14.10 -5.06 0.73
N LEU A 99 15.34 -4.59 0.59
CA LEU A 99 15.68 -3.17 0.72
C LEU A 99 14.99 -2.33 -0.37
N GLY A 100 14.87 -2.85 -1.58
CA GLY A 100 14.10 -2.23 -2.66
C GLY A 100 12.62 -2.09 -2.30
N ALA A 101 12.00 -3.13 -1.75
CA ALA A 101 10.60 -3.10 -1.29
C ALA A 101 10.40 -2.09 -0.15
N ILE A 102 11.28 -2.06 0.86
CA ILE A 102 11.23 -1.10 1.97
C ILE A 102 11.38 0.34 1.46
N ARG A 103 12.29 0.57 0.51
CA ARG A 103 12.45 1.87 -0.15
C ARG A 103 11.20 2.27 -0.92
N LEU A 104 10.59 1.34 -1.65
CA LEU A 104 9.34 1.59 -2.38
C LEU A 104 8.20 1.95 -1.42
N MET A 105 8.08 1.27 -0.28
CA MET A 105 7.07 1.53 0.74
C MET A 105 7.23 2.93 1.37
N THR A 106 8.44 3.32 1.73
CA THR A 106 8.71 4.66 2.30
C THR A 106 8.47 5.76 1.27
N ALA A 107 8.96 5.59 0.05
CA ALA A 107 8.75 6.54 -1.05
C ALA A 107 7.28 6.66 -1.46
N HIS A 108 6.54 5.54 -1.42
CA HIS A 108 5.09 5.52 -1.64
C HIS A 108 4.36 6.43 -0.67
N THR A 109 4.60 6.24 0.63
CA THR A 109 3.93 7.06 1.66
C THR A 109 4.27 8.54 1.50
N ARG A 110 5.53 8.87 1.20
CA ARG A 110 5.93 10.25 0.86
C ARG A 110 5.15 10.77 -0.36
N ALA A 111 5.06 9.99 -1.43
CA ALA A 111 4.41 10.38 -2.67
C ALA A 111 2.93 10.72 -2.47
N THR A 112 2.22 9.98 -1.61
CA THR A 112 0.82 10.26 -1.28
C THR A 112 0.62 11.61 -0.59
N LEU A 113 1.65 12.14 0.07
CA LEU A 113 1.60 13.44 0.76
C LEU A 113 1.99 14.62 -0.12
N LEU A 114 2.75 14.42 -1.20
CA LEU A 114 3.31 15.53 -1.98
C LEU A 114 2.25 16.47 -2.56
N ARG A 115 1.06 15.98 -2.84
CA ARG A 115 -0.09 16.74 -3.36
C ARG A 115 -1.31 16.68 -2.45
N SER A 116 -1.16 16.15 -1.25
CA SER A 116 -2.23 16.08 -0.25
C SER A 116 -2.55 17.49 0.27
N PRO A 117 -3.83 17.86 0.40
CA PRO A 117 -4.22 19.12 1.06
C PRO A 117 -3.82 19.16 2.54
N GLN A 118 -3.64 18.00 3.17
CA GLN A 118 -3.20 17.90 4.57
C GLN A 118 -1.79 18.44 4.77
N ARG A 119 -0.94 18.47 3.73
CA ARG A 119 0.43 18.96 3.77
C ARG A 119 0.52 20.42 4.23
N ASP A 120 -0.51 21.23 3.94
CA ASP A 120 -0.55 22.66 4.28
C ASP A 120 -1.36 22.94 5.55
N LEU A 121 -1.73 21.87 6.30
CA LEU A 121 -2.49 22.01 7.54
C LEU A 121 -1.66 22.69 8.61
N ALA A 122 -2.18 23.80 9.16
CA ALA A 122 -1.50 24.58 10.17
C ALA A 122 -1.16 23.74 11.42
N GLY A 123 0.09 23.89 11.89
CA GLY A 123 0.60 23.18 13.06
C GLY A 123 1.26 21.83 12.78
N TYR A 124 1.30 21.39 11.51
CA TYR A 124 2.00 20.17 11.12
C TYR A 124 3.09 20.43 10.10
N HIS A 125 4.26 19.86 10.32
CA HIS A 125 5.31 19.81 9.31
C HIS A 125 5.15 18.57 8.43
N PHE A 126 5.64 18.62 7.21
CA PHE A 126 5.59 17.48 6.28
C PHE A 126 6.14 16.20 6.91
N ARG A 127 7.23 16.30 7.66
CA ARG A 127 7.85 15.17 8.36
C ARG A 127 6.92 14.54 9.40
N ASP A 128 6.13 15.34 10.12
CA ASP A 128 5.17 14.83 11.11
C ASP A 128 4.03 14.10 10.42
N LEU A 129 3.46 14.68 9.36
CA LEU A 129 2.41 14.04 8.55
C LEU A 129 2.90 12.74 7.92
N LEU A 130 4.15 12.70 7.43
CA LEU A 130 4.76 11.49 6.92
C LEU A 130 4.83 10.41 7.99
N SER A 131 5.28 10.77 9.19
CA SER A 131 5.35 9.85 10.34
C SER A 131 3.98 9.25 10.68
N LEU A 132 2.93 10.08 10.68
CA LEU A 132 1.55 9.63 10.95
C LEU A 132 1.02 8.70 9.85
N ARG A 133 1.33 8.94 8.58
CA ARG A 133 0.96 8.01 7.50
C ARG A 133 1.76 6.70 7.54
N LEU A 134 3.04 6.75 7.91
CA LEU A 134 3.86 5.54 8.10
C LEU A 134 3.35 4.65 9.25
N LEU A 135 2.57 5.20 10.19
CA LEU A 135 1.91 4.42 11.24
C LEU A 135 0.93 3.37 10.69
N SER A 136 0.44 3.53 9.46
CA SER A 136 -0.39 2.52 8.79
C SER A 136 0.32 1.17 8.66
N TYR A 137 1.64 1.16 8.44
CA TYR A 137 2.41 -0.07 8.39
C TYR A 137 2.45 -0.78 9.76
N ARG A 138 2.50 -0.01 10.85
CA ARG A 138 2.36 -0.59 12.18
C ARG A 138 1.02 -1.27 12.37
N SER A 139 -0.07 -0.64 11.94
CA SER A 139 -1.40 -1.24 11.98
C SER A 139 -1.45 -2.59 11.25
N HIS A 140 -0.88 -2.68 10.05
CA HIS A 140 -0.86 -3.93 9.28
C HIS A 140 -0.04 -5.02 9.97
N TYR A 141 1.12 -4.69 10.52
CA TYR A 141 1.92 -5.63 11.31
C TYR A 141 1.15 -6.13 12.54
N GLU A 142 0.56 -5.23 13.32
CA GLU A 142 -0.17 -5.59 14.53
C GLU A 142 -1.41 -6.45 14.26
N ALA A 143 -2.07 -6.24 13.12
CA ALA A 143 -3.20 -7.07 12.71
C ALA A 143 -2.78 -8.54 12.47
N ILE A 144 -1.57 -8.78 12.00
CA ILE A 144 -1.03 -10.13 11.81
C ILE A 144 -0.44 -10.68 13.09
N TYR A 145 0.27 -9.86 13.86
CA TYR A 145 0.76 -10.24 15.19
C TYR A 145 -0.39 -10.81 16.04
N ALA A 146 -1.51 -10.09 16.13
CA ALA A 146 -2.67 -10.51 16.89
C ALA A 146 -3.35 -11.81 16.40
N ARG A 147 -3.11 -12.19 15.13
CA ARG A 147 -3.65 -13.42 14.53
C ARG A 147 -2.64 -14.55 14.45
N SER A 148 -1.40 -14.30 14.79
CA SER A 148 -0.34 -15.32 14.76
C SER A 148 -0.63 -16.39 15.82
N LYS A 149 -0.31 -17.64 15.48
CA LYS A 149 -0.35 -18.74 16.45
C LYS A 149 0.76 -18.65 17.48
N ASP A 150 1.87 -18.02 17.11
CA ASP A 150 3.04 -17.78 17.95
C ASP A 150 3.52 -16.35 17.67
N PRO A 151 2.91 -15.34 18.32
CA PRO A 151 3.24 -13.92 18.08
C PRO A 151 4.66 -13.58 18.51
N ASP A 152 5.16 -14.16 19.60
CA ASP A 152 6.49 -13.84 20.12
C ASP A 152 7.60 -14.35 19.18
N SER A 153 7.43 -15.56 18.65
CA SER A 153 8.35 -16.10 17.64
C SER A 153 8.32 -15.30 16.34
N PHE A 154 7.14 -14.84 15.94
CA PHE A 154 6.98 -13.97 14.76
C PHE A 154 7.66 -12.59 14.97
N GLU A 155 7.44 -11.96 16.13
CA GLU A 155 8.09 -10.68 16.47
C GLU A 155 9.61 -10.84 16.55
N ALA A 156 10.12 -11.91 17.19
CA ALA A 156 11.55 -12.20 17.24
C ALA A 156 12.17 -12.42 15.83
N ALA A 157 11.43 -12.99 14.89
CA ALA A 157 11.87 -13.10 13.51
C ALA A 157 11.94 -11.73 12.82
N CYS A 158 10.96 -10.86 13.04
CA CYS A 158 10.96 -9.49 12.56
C CYS A 158 12.14 -8.68 13.14
N ASP A 159 12.43 -8.84 14.45
CA ASP A 159 13.56 -8.18 15.12
C ASP A 159 14.90 -8.61 14.53
N ARG A 160 15.09 -9.92 14.29
CA ARG A 160 16.31 -10.43 13.64
C ARG A 160 16.50 -9.85 12.23
N PHE A 161 15.43 -9.70 11.48
CA PHE A 161 15.49 -9.09 10.16
C PHE A 161 15.77 -7.58 10.25
N TYR A 162 15.11 -6.89 11.19
CA TYR A 162 15.36 -5.47 11.45
C TYR A 162 16.82 -5.20 11.85
N ALA A 163 17.45 -6.08 12.63
CA ALA A 163 18.86 -5.95 12.97
C ALA A 163 19.78 -5.93 11.75
N GLN A 164 19.38 -6.52 10.62
CA GLN A 164 20.14 -6.53 9.39
C GLN A 164 19.90 -5.30 8.50
N VAL A 165 18.67 -4.79 8.46
CA VAL A 165 18.25 -3.76 7.49
C VAL A 165 17.86 -2.42 8.15
N GLY A 166 17.76 -2.35 9.46
CA GLY A 166 17.21 -1.22 10.20
C GLY A 166 17.97 0.09 10.00
N ALA A 167 19.30 0.04 9.89
CA ALA A 167 20.10 1.24 9.60
C ALA A 167 19.67 1.86 8.25
N ALA A 168 19.64 1.04 7.19
CA ALA A 168 19.21 1.49 5.86
C ALA A 168 17.75 1.94 5.85
N ALA A 169 16.87 1.28 6.60
CA ALA A 169 15.46 1.68 6.70
C ALA A 169 15.30 3.05 7.37
N ARG A 170 16.06 3.34 8.44
CA ARG A 170 16.06 4.68 9.07
C ARG A 170 16.55 5.76 8.10
N ASP A 171 17.61 5.50 7.35
CA ASP A 171 18.11 6.43 6.34
C ASP A 171 17.06 6.72 5.26
N MET A 172 16.33 5.69 4.82
CA MET A 172 15.21 5.84 3.86
C MET A 172 14.08 6.70 4.44
N VAL A 173 13.68 6.48 5.70
CA VAL A 173 12.64 7.27 6.37
C VAL A 173 13.09 8.72 6.54
N MET A 174 14.33 8.96 6.97
CA MET A 174 14.89 10.31 7.11
C MET A 174 14.91 11.05 5.77
N ALA A 175 15.38 10.39 4.70
CA ALA A 175 15.43 10.99 3.36
C ALA A 175 14.03 11.33 2.81
N CYS A 176 13.00 10.60 3.19
CA CYS A 176 11.62 10.88 2.81
C CYS A 176 10.99 12.06 3.56
N GLY A 177 11.57 12.49 4.69
CA GLY A 177 11.02 13.53 5.55
C GLY A 177 11.09 14.96 5.00
N ASP A 178 11.86 15.19 3.93
CA ASP A 178 11.94 16.48 3.26
C ASP A 178 11.21 16.43 1.90
N PRO A 179 10.16 17.24 1.70
CA PRO A 179 9.43 17.28 0.43
C PRO A 179 10.27 17.75 -0.75
N ALA A 180 11.34 18.53 -0.51
CA ALA A 180 12.24 19.04 -1.54
C ALA A 180 13.29 18.01 -1.98
N THR A 181 13.55 16.99 -1.18
CA THR A 181 14.52 15.94 -1.53
C THR A 181 14.03 15.18 -2.75
N GLN A 182 14.81 15.17 -3.81
CA GLN A 182 14.55 14.31 -4.97
C GLN A 182 14.77 12.85 -4.55
N PRO A 183 13.93 11.90 -5.01
CA PRO A 183 14.26 10.48 -4.88
C PRO A 183 15.65 10.25 -5.46
N ALA A 184 16.48 9.46 -4.79
CA ALA A 184 17.79 9.07 -5.33
C ALA A 184 17.64 8.55 -6.79
N ASP A 185 18.73 8.49 -7.56
CA ASP A 185 18.78 8.06 -8.98
C ASP A 185 18.23 6.65 -9.26
N ASP A 186 17.38 6.15 -8.40
CA ASP A 186 16.64 4.89 -8.49
C ASP A 186 15.42 5.08 -9.40
N THR A 187 15.58 4.73 -10.65
CA THR A 187 14.53 4.90 -11.67
C THR A 187 13.18 4.28 -11.29
N PRO A 188 13.09 3.04 -10.75
CA PRO A 188 11.82 2.47 -10.33
C PRO A 188 11.12 3.26 -9.24
N VAL A 189 11.85 3.72 -8.23
CA VAL A 189 11.30 4.52 -7.13
C VAL A 189 10.83 5.88 -7.61
N ARG A 190 11.55 6.52 -8.54
CA ARG A 190 11.14 7.78 -9.14
C ARG A 190 9.86 7.63 -9.94
N GLN A 191 9.78 6.64 -10.84
CA GLN A 191 8.59 6.37 -11.64
C GLN A 191 7.38 6.07 -10.75
N TRP A 192 7.58 5.28 -9.70
CA TRP A 192 6.52 5.01 -8.71
C TRP A 192 6.07 6.26 -7.99
N THR A 193 7.00 7.11 -7.53
CA THR A 193 6.69 8.36 -6.84
C THR A 193 5.90 9.32 -7.73
N GLU A 194 6.30 9.46 -8.99
CA GLU A 194 5.61 10.30 -9.97
C GLU A 194 4.18 9.79 -10.22
N PHE A 195 4.02 8.49 -10.43
CA PHE A 195 2.72 7.85 -10.62
C PHE A 195 1.80 8.07 -9.41
N ILE A 196 2.25 7.75 -8.19
CA ILE A 196 1.44 7.89 -6.98
C ILE A 196 1.09 9.35 -6.70
N SER A 197 2.05 10.26 -6.79
CA SER A 197 1.78 11.68 -6.50
C SER A 197 0.86 12.33 -7.53
N SER A 198 0.91 11.93 -8.81
CA SER A 198 -0.01 12.42 -9.82
C SER A 198 -1.42 11.87 -9.65
N GLY A 199 -1.56 10.63 -9.18
CA GLY A 199 -2.84 9.96 -8.99
C GLY A 199 -3.64 10.44 -7.77
N SER A 200 -2.98 10.94 -6.72
CA SER A 200 -3.65 11.22 -5.43
C SER A 200 -4.82 12.20 -5.53
N ALA A 201 -4.69 13.27 -6.33
CA ALA A 201 -5.76 14.25 -6.48
C ALA A 201 -6.98 13.67 -7.21
N PHE A 202 -6.77 12.93 -8.29
CA PHE A 202 -7.88 12.30 -9.03
C PHE A 202 -8.62 11.27 -8.16
N LEU A 203 -7.88 10.50 -7.37
CA LEU A 203 -8.50 9.53 -6.48
C LEU A 203 -9.35 10.20 -5.40
N ALA A 204 -8.91 11.34 -4.86
CA ALA A 204 -9.73 12.09 -3.91
C ALA A 204 -11.01 12.61 -4.55
N GLU A 205 -10.96 13.08 -5.81
CA GLU A 205 -12.15 13.49 -6.57
C GLU A 205 -13.10 12.31 -6.80
N ASP A 206 -12.59 11.13 -7.21
CA ASP A 206 -13.40 9.91 -7.40
C ASP A 206 -14.11 9.48 -6.10
N PHE A 207 -13.54 9.76 -4.92
CA PHE A 207 -14.22 9.54 -3.62
C PHE A 207 -15.26 10.61 -3.31
N LEU A 208 -15.00 11.86 -3.67
CA LEU A 208 -15.94 12.97 -3.40
C LEU A 208 -17.21 12.87 -4.25
N ASP A 209 -17.10 12.41 -5.49
CA ASP A 209 -18.23 12.28 -6.41
C ASP A 209 -18.96 10.92 -6.33
N GLY A 210 -18.42 9.98 -5.52
CA GLY A 210 -19.02 8.66 -5.32
C GLY A 210 -18.72 7.65 -6.43
N THR A 211 -17.83 7.97 -7.37
CA THR A 211 -17.31 7.03 -8.39
C THR A 211 -16.64 5.83 -7.71
N VAL A 212 -15.96 6.09 -6.61
CA VAL A 212 -15.39 5.09 -5.70
C VAL A 212 -15.90 5.35 -4.29
N VAL A 213 -16.21 4.29 -3.57
CA VAL A 213 -16.70 4.36 -2.18
C VAL A 213 -15.91 3.45 -1.26
N ASP A 214 -15.75 3.83 -0.02
CA ASP A 214 -15.24 2.94 1.02
C ASP A 214 -16.30 1.88 1.34
N ALA A 215 -16.05 0.64 1.00
CA ALA A 215 -16.84 -0.53 1.37
C ALA A 215 -16.25 -1.22 2.60
N GLY A 216 -15.27 -0.59 3.26
CA GLY A 216 -14.66 -1.07 4.48
C GLY A 216 -15.67 -1.11 5.62
N ARG A 217 -15.51 -2.11 6.47
CA ARG A 217 -16.38 -2.30 7.65
C ARG A 217 -15.90 -1.40 8.77
N THR A 218 -16.82 -0.64 9.32
CA THR A 218 -16.57 0.08 10.57
C THR A 218 -16.48 -0.89 11.74
N LEU A 219 -16.00 -0.42 12.89
CA LEU A 219 -16.01 -1.23 14.12
C LEU A 219 -17.44 -1.64 14.48
N GLU A 220 -18.42 -0.76 14.27
CA GLU A 220 -19.83 -1.04 14.51
C GLU A 220 -20.36 -2.17 13.62
N ASP A 221 -20.00 -2.18 12.33
CA ASP A 221 -20.38 -3.26 11.41
C ASP A 221 -19.79 -4.59 11.84
N LEU A 222 -18.51 -4.60 12.27
CA LEU A 222 -17.86 -5.80 12.76
C LEU A 222 -18.52 -6.33 14.05
N VAL A 223 -18.92 -5.44 14.95
CA VAL A 223 -19.68 -5.82 16.15
C VAL A 223 -21.03 -6.42 15.80
N LYS A 224 -21.76 -5.79 14.87
CA LYS A 224 -23.06 -6.29 14.39
C LYS A 224 -22.94 -7.68 13.75
N GLU A 225 -21.94 -7.89 12.90
CA GLU A 225 -21.73 -9.17 12.23
C GLU A 225 -21.33 -10.30 13.18
N ARG A 226 -20.49 -10.01 14.16
CA ARG A 226 -19.99 -10.99 15.11
C ARG A 226 -20.97 -11.27 16.26
N GLY A 227 -21.92 -10.38 16.49
CA GLY A 227 -22.82 -10.43 17.65
C GLY A 227 -22.12 -10.27 18.99
N ALA A 228 -20.85 -9.81 18.98
CA ALA A 228 -20.04 -9.58 20.16
C ALA A 228 -19.06 -8.42 19.93
N PRO A 229 -18.65 -7.70 21.00
CA PRO A 229 -17.62 -6.68 20.90
C PRO A 229 -16.32 -7.22 20.26
N VAL A 230 -15.65 -6.39 19.49
CA VAL A 230 -14.33 -6.72 18.96
C VAL A 230 -13.32 -6.45 20.06
N GLU A 231 -12.60 -7.49 20.46
CA GLU A 231 -11.55 -7.36 21.48
C GLU A 231 -10.45 -6.42 20.98
N PRO A 232 -10.09 -5.39 21.77
CA PRO A 232 -8.96 -4.54 21.47
C PRO A 232 -7.66 -5.35 21.41
N THR A 233 -6.78 -5.01 20.49
CA THR A 233 -5.40 -5.52 20.50
C THR A 233 -4.48 -4.53 21.23
N ARG A 234 -3.21 -4.88 21.39
CA ARG A 234 -2.21 -3.93 21.93
C ARG A 234 -2.06 -2.66 21.10
N PHE A 235 -2.54 -2.66 19.86
CA PHE A 235 -2.48 -1.52 18.94
C PHE A 235 -3.87 -0.99 18.54
N HIS A 236 -4.78 -1.89 18.15
CA HIS A 236 -6.10 -1.50 17.66
C HIS A 236 -7.04 -1.29 18.84
N THR A 237 -7.25 -0.04 19.20
CA THR A 237 -8.26 0.40 20.17
C THR A 237 -9.40 1.09 19.42
N PRO A 238 -10.60 1.18 20.00
CA PRO A 238 -11.69 1.93 19.38
C PRO A 238 -11.26 3.35 19.04
N PRO A 239 -11.41 3.81 17.77
CA PRO A 239 -11.03 5.15 17.37
C PRO A 239 -11.97 6.21 17.97
N SER A 240 -11.50 7.46 18.07
CA SER A 240 -12.42 8.59 18.30
C SER A 240 -13.36 8.77 17.08
N PRO A 241 -14.52 9.42 17.25
CA PRO A 241 -15.42 9.70 16.13
C PRO A 241 -14.75 10.50 15.00
N GLU A 242 -13.82 11.40 15.34
CA GLU A 242 -13.06 12.20 14.37
C GLU A 242 -12.06 11.32 13.60
N LEU A 243 -11.37 10.42 14.30
CA LEU A 243 -10.44 9.49 13.66
C LEU A 243 -11.19 8.48 12.77
N GLU A 244 -12.32 7.96 13.21
CA GLU A 244 -13.17 7.10 12.39
C GLU A 244 -13.65 7.81 11.12
N ARG A 245 -14.06 9.09 11.25
CA ARG A 245 -14.44 9.92 10.11
C ARG A 245 -13.26 10.14 9.15
N LEU A 246 -12.07 10.44 9.67
CA LEU A 246 -10.86 10.56 8.86
C LEU A 246 -10.60 9.28 8.07
N MET A 247 -10.64 8.13 8.74
CA MET A 247 -10.33 6.84 8.12
C MET A 247 -11.33 6.38 7.05
N HIS A 248 -12.61 6.76 7.17
CA HIS A 248 -13.70 6.20 6.36
C HIS A 248 -14.44 7.24 5.50
N ARG A 249 -14.17 8.55 5.65
CA ARG A 249 -14.89 9.60 4.93
C ARG A 249 -14.03 10.72 4.38
N ASP A 250 -12.79 10.87 4.84
CA ASP A 250 -11.87 11.86 4.29
C ASP A 250 -11.33 11.35 2.95
N ALA A 251 -11.61 12.07 1.88
CA ALA A 251 -11.30 11.65 0.51
C ALA A 251 -9.79 11.50 0.27
N ASP A 252 -8.97 12.37 0.86
CA ASP A 252 -7.50 12.29 0.75
C ASP A 252 -6.96 11.07 1.52
N PHE A 253 -7.52 10.78 2.70
CA PHE A 253 -7.13 9.60 3.46
C PHE A 253 -7.61 8.31 2.78
N LEU A 254 -8.79 8.30 2.17
CA LEU A 254 -9.29 7.18 1.37
C LEU A 254 -8.43 6.94 0.13
N ALA A 255 -8.00 7.99 -0.57
CA ALA A 255 -7.06 7.90 -1.67
C ALA A 255 -5.73 7.27 -1.23
N PHE A 256 -5.19 7.69 -0.08
CA PHE A 256 -4.00 7.08 0.52
C PHE A 256 -4.20 5.58 0.83
N ARG A 257 -5.33 5.19 1.40
CA ARG A 257 -5.66 3.78 1.70
C ARG A 257 -5.74 2.94 0.42
N LEU A 258 -6.40 3.45 -0.62
CA LEU A 258 -6.51 2.77 -1.91
C LEU A 258 -5.14 2.58 -2.57
N GLN A 259 -4.32 3.64 -2.60
CA GLN A 259 -2.96 3.58 -3.14
C GLN A 259 -2.07 2.62 -2.34
N THR A 260 -2.23 2.53 -1.01
CA THR A 260 -1.51 1.57 -0.18
C THR A 260 -1.95 0.12 -0.49
N SER A 261 -3.24 -0.10 -0.76
CA SER A 261 -3.74 -1.41 -1.20
C SER A 261 -3.16 -1.79 -2.57
N LEU A 262 -3.02 -0.83 -3.48
CA LEU A 262 -2.34 -1.01 -4.77
C LEU A 262 -0.87 -1.39 -4.57
N LEU A 263 -0.14 -0.67 -3.71
CA LEU A 263 1.26 -1.00 -3.38
C LEU A 263 1.40 -2.46 -2.91
N TYR A 264 0.55 -2.91 -2.00
CA TYR A 264 0.61 -4.27 -1.49
C TYR A 264 0.32 -5.32 -2.56
N SER A 265 -0.63 -5.05 -3.43
CA SER A 265 -0.93 -5.92 -4.57
C SER A 265 0.23 -5.95 -5.58
N CYS A 266 0.89 -4.81 -5.80
CA CYS A 266 2.08 -4.72 -6.64
C CYS A 266 3.28 -5.47 -6.04
N LEU A 267 3.54 -5.35 -4.74
CA LEU A 267 4.59 -6.13 -4.05
C LEU A 267 4.35 -7.64 -4.18
N TYR A 268 3.10 -8.07 -4.04
CA TYR A 268 2.75 -9.47 -4.27
C TYR A 268 3.02 -9.89 -5.73
N SER A 269 2.69 -9.05 -6.69
CA SER A 269 2.97 -9.31 -8.13
C SER A 269 4.46 -9.36 -8.44
N LEU A 270 5.29 -8.63 -7.69
CA LEU A 270 6.75 -8.66 -7.78
C LEU A 270 7.38 -9.90 -7.12
N GLY A 271 6.60 -10.77 -6.52
CA GLY A 271 7.05 -12.04 -5.96
C GLY A 271 7.18 -12.06 -4.45
N PHE A 272 6.97 -10.96 -3.76
CA PHE A 272 7.00 -10.94 -2.30
C PHE A 272 5.79 -11.66 -1.70
N SER A 273 6.03 -12.55 -0.78
CA SER A 273 4.97 -13.26 -0.07
C SER A 273 4.23 -12.31 0.90
N LEU A 274 3.06 -12.76 1.34
CA LEU A 274 2.28 -12.05 2.35
C LEU A 274 3.07 -11.89 3.66
N ALA A 275 3.82 -12.92 4.06
CA ALA A 275 4.65 -12.89 5.27
C ALA A 275 5.78 -11.85 5.16
N GLU A 276 6.52 -11.82 4.05
CA GLU A 276 7.56 -10.83 3.80
C GLU A 276 7.00 -9.41 3.85
N ARG A 277 5.85 -9.15 3.24
CA ARG A 277 5.19 -7.84 3.31
C ARG A 277 4.96 -7.39 4.75
N TYR A 278 4.52 -8.27 5.65
CA TYR A 278 4.32 -7.91 7.06
C TYR A 278 5.63 -7.67 7.80
N VAL A 279 6.70 -8.41 7.47
CA VAL A 279 8.05 -8.12 7.97
C VAL A 279 8.51 -6.73 7.50
N PHE A 280 8.27 -6.37 6.25
CA PHE A 280 8.59 -5.02 5.74
C PHE A 280 7.76 -3.93 6.43
N CYS A 281 6.47 -4.18 6.71
CA CYS A 281 5.63 -3.29 7.49
C CYS A 281 6.23 -3.05 8.89
N TYR A 282 6.69 -4.10 9.58
CA TYR A 282 7.39 -3.99 10.85
C TYR A 282 8.65 -3.11 10.74
N VAL A 283 9.48 -3.38 9.73
CA VAL A 283 10.75 -2.65 9.52
C VAL A 283 10.50 -1.15 9.31
N VAL A 284 9.56 -0.80 8.44
CA VAL A 284 9.25 0.61 8.17
C VAL A 284 8.65 1.29 9.40
N ALA A 285 7.75 0.63 10.10
CA ALA A 285 7.14 1.18 11.32
C ALA A 285 8.18 1.40 12.42
N ARG A 286 9.06 0.43 12.66
CA ARG A 286 10.14 0.54 13.65
C ARG A 286 11.12 1.65 13.31
N ALA A 287 11.53 1.74 12.04
CA ALA A 287 12.40 2.81 11.56
C ALA A 287 11.74 4.19 11.75
N ASN A 288 10.44 4.31 11.50
CA ASN A 288 9.67 5.53 11.73
C ASN A 288 9.69 5.93 13.21
N GLU A 289 9.41 5.01 14.12
CA GLU A 289 9.43 5.23 15.57
C GLU A 289 10.80 5.72 16.04
N GLU A 290 11.88 5.07 15.59
CA GLU A 290 13.26 5.43 15.96
C GLU A 290 13.71 6.79 15.38
N VAL A 291 13.40 7.08 14.10
CA VAL A 291 13.77 8.33 13.44
C VAL A 291 13.08 9.54 14.07
N HIS A 292 11.85 9.37 14.54
CA HIS A 292 11.08 10.46 15.14
C HIS A 292 11.19 10.47 16.68
N GLY A 293 11.80 9.46 17.29
CA GLY A 293 11.90 9.33 18.74
C GLY A 293 10.54 9.25 19.43
N LYS A 294 9.52 8.70 18.72
CA LYS A 294 8.15 8.63 19.20
C LYS A 294 7.72 7.19 19.40
N SER A 295 7.06 6.92 20.51
CA SER A 295 6.43 5.62 20.72
C SER A 295 5.18 5.47 19.83
N VAL A 296 4.77 4.23 19.59
CA VAL A 296 3.50 3.91 18.91
C VAL A 296 2.33 4.68 19.52
N LYS A 297 2.23 4.71 20.85
CA LYS A 297 1.16 5.41 21.56
C LYS A 297 1.18 6.92 21.28
N ALA A 298 2.36 7.54 21.29
CA ALA A 298 2.49 8.95 20.98
C ALA A 298 2.04 9.27 19.55
N LEU A 299 2.41 8.42 18.58
CA LEU A 299 1.98 8.56 17.19
C LEU A 299 0.46 8.36 17.01
N GLN A 300 -0.14 7.45 17.76
CA GLN A 300 -1.60 7.26 17.76
C GLN A 300 -2.33 8.49 18.32
N ASP A 301 -1.83 9.05 19.43
CA ASP A 301 -2.40 10.24 20.03
C ASP A 301 -2.27 11.47 19.10
N GLU A 302 -1.15 11.59 18.38
CA GLU A 302 -0.96 12.63 17.38
C GLU A 302 -1.89 12.44 16.17
N LEU A 303 -2.12 11.21 15.70
CA LEU A 303 -3.04 10.92 14.61
C LEU A 303 -4.49 11.29 15.01
N ASP A 304 -4.88 11.00 16.24
CA ASP A 304 -6.18 11.41 16.77
C ASP A 304 -6.29 12.95 16.86
N GLY A 305 -5.22 13.62 17.26
CA GLY A 305 -5.12 15.08 17.24
C GLY A 305 -5.23 15.66 15.82
N LEU A 306 -4.59 15.05 14.84
CA LEU A 306 -4.71 15.44 13.42
C LEU A 306 -6.15 15.31 12.95
N ALA A 307 -6.82 14.20 13.26
CA ALA A 307 -8.21 13.97 12.88
C ALA A 307 -9.16 15.05 13.45
N LYS A 308 -8.97 15.44 14.71
CA LYS A 308 -9.71 16.53 15.35
C LYS A 308 -9.47 17.88 14.68
N ASN A 309 -8.20 18.18 14.31
CA ASN A 309 -7.88 19.41 13.61
C ASN A 309 -8.50 19.48 12.21
N ILE A 310 -8.46 18.37 11.45
CA ILE A 310 -9.12 18.30 10.14
C ILE A 310 -10.63 18.51 10.30
N ALA A 311 -11.26 17.87 11.28
CA ALA A 311 -12.69 18.03 11.55
C ALA A 311 -13.07 19.47 11.92
N ALA A 312 -12.22 20.16 12.69
CA ALA A 312 -12.44 21.56 13.08
C ALA A 312 -12.33 22.53 11.90
N VAL A 313 -11.39 22.30 10.98
CA VAL A 313 -11.24 23.14 9.77
C VAL A 313 -12.36 22.91 8.77
N SER A 314 -12.90 21.68 8.71
CA SER A 314 -13.98 21.31 7.80
C SER A 314 -15.37 21.63 8.32
N ALA A 315 -15.51 22.05 9.58
CA ALA A 315 -16.79 22.47 10.13
C ALA A 315 -17.18 23.83 9.51
N PRO A 316 -18.44 23.99 9.01
CA PRO A 316 -18.89 25.31 8.56
C PRO A 316 -18.79 26.31 9.72
N ALA A 317 -18.26 27.50 9.43
CA ALA A 317 -18.27 28.58 10.40
C ALA A 317 -19.72 28.77 10.87
N VAL A 318 -19.97 28.56 12.15
CA VAL A 318 -21.26 28.88 12.76
C VAL A 318 -21.26 30.38 12.99
N ASP A 319 -21.94 31.13 12.08
CA ASP A 319 -22.25 32.55 12.24
C ASP A 319 -23.28 32.78 13.37
#